data_d272d8a123270a0ed4f76a2b45d38270
#
_entry.id   d272d8a123270a0ed4f76a2b45d38270
#
_cell.length_a   1.000
_cell.length_b   1.000
_cell.length_c   1.000
_cell.angle_alpha   90.00
_cell.angle_beta   90.00
_cell.angle_gamma   90.00
#
_symmetry.space_group_name_H-M   'P 1'
#
loop_
_entity.id
_entity.type
_entity.pdbx_description
1 polymer ?
#
loop_
_entity_poly.entity_id
_entity_poly.type
_entity_poly.pdbx_seq_one_letter_code
_entity_poly.pdbx_strand_id
1 'polypeptide(L)'
;MESKESQSLHVEYYGEGEKTIVFIPGLGGTTRYWSHGIGPLAERHRVVLVDLLGFGASPKPWTRYSVERHVAELDAALASLGAITLVGHSLGALLAIAYAARHRNQVENLVLIGMPYFGSEEAAYRYLRSGKVKWGFLYTNVLLVMIACILTRRVFGWLLPYVRRDIPREVAEDLVKHTWRSSTSSLWEVVYRYDAANELRRLSEQTQILMIHGQDDDIAPFAAIKQLADEQPGSTLIELDGLDHHPFLRTPHTCLTHIDSLVSGDRP
;
A
#
# COMPACT_ATOMS: atom_id res chain seq x y z
N MET A 1 24.30 28.26 5.48
CA MET A 1 23.08 27.54 5.90
C MET A 1 22.23 27.42 4.64
N GLU A 2 22.51 26.37 3.86
CA GLU A 2 21.68 26.07 2.67
C GLU A 2 20.31 25.65 3.16
N SER A 3 19.29 26.34 2.70
CA SER A 3 17.89 25.95 2.85
C SER A 3 17.74 24.54 2.25
N LYS A 4 17.56 23.53 3.10
CA LYS A 4 17.04 22.23 2.63
C LYS A 4 15.67 22.53 2.03
N GLU A 5 15.60 22.62 0.70
CA GLU A 5 14.34 22.47 0.00
C GLU A 5 13.67 21.20 0.54
N SER A 6 12.55 21.35 1.18
CA SER A 6 11.66 20.26 1.56
C SER A 6 11.22 19.60 0.25
N GLN A 7 11.92 18.55 -0.16
CA GLN A 7 11.52 17.78 -1.32
C GLN A 7 10.22 17.04 -0.93
N SER A 8 9.07 17.56 -1.41
CA SER A 8 7.76 16.95 -1.20
C SER A 8 7.68 15.58 -1.89
N LEU A 9 6.74 14.74 -1.43
CA LEU A 9 6.41 13.50 -2.14
C LEU A 9 5.96 13.82 -3.58
N HIS A 10 6.22 12.89 -4.49
CA HIS A 10 5.66 12.93 -5.83
C HIS A 10 4.17 12.58 -5.77
N VAL A 11 3.34 13.46 -6.31
CA VAL A 11 1.88 13.36 -6.28
C VAL A 11 1.34 13.66 -7.66
N GLU A 12 0.42 12.86 -8.14
CA GLU A 12 -0.29 13.06 -9.40
C GLU A 12 -1.78 13.24 -9.12
N TYR A 13 -2.42 14.17 -9.85
CA TYR A 13 -3.84 14.49 -9.70
C TYR A 13 -4.59 14.18 -10.98
N TYR A 14 -5.76 13.56 -10.84
CA TYR A 14 -6.67 13.21 -11.93
C TYR A 14 -8.10 13.56 -11.54
N GLY A 15 -8.89 14.06 -12.51
CA GLY A 15 -10.28 14.44 -12.26
C GLY A 15 -10.47 15.66 -11.36
N GLU A 16 -11.70 16.16 -11.32
CA GLU A 16 -12.06 17.40 -10.61
C GLU A 16 -13.33 17.25 -9.75
N GLY A 17 -13.77 16.00 -9.45
CA GLY A 17 -14.97 15.74 -8.68
C GLY A 17 -14.86 16.23 -7.22
N GLU A 18 -16.00 16.32 -6.55
CA GLU A 18 -16.09 16.84 -5.17
C GLU A 18 -15.41 15.92 -4.14
N LYS A 19 -15.56 14.60 -4.32
CA LYS A 19 -14.94 13.61 -3.41
C LYS A 19 -13.48 13.35 -3.82
N THR A 20 -12.60 13.31 -2.84
CA THR A 20 -11.18 13.08 -3.06
C THR A 20 -10.80 11.65 -2.63
N ILE A 21 -10.19 10.90 -3.55
CA ILE A 21 -9.72 9.53 -3.31
C ILE A 21 -8.19 9.51 -3.47
N VAL A 22 -7.49 9.13 -2.40
CA VAL A 22 -6.01 9.07 -2.37
C VAL A 22 -5.55 7.62 -2.43
N PHE A 23 -4.62 7.31 -3.32
CA PHE A 23 -4.08 5.97 -3.50
C PHE A 23 -2.61 5.88 -3.09
N ILE A 24 -2.30 4.95 -2.18
CA ILE A 24 -0.96 4.68 -1.65
C ILE A 24 -0.52 3.28 -2.09
N PRO A 25 0.57 3.14 -2.87
CA PRO A 25 1.05 1.86 -3.37
C PRO A 25 1.77 1.03 -2.30
N GLY A 26 2.02 -0.24 -2.64
CA GLY A 26 2.81 -1.17 -1.83
C GLY A 26 4.32 -0.94 -1.91
N LEU A 27 5.07 -1.85 -1.28
CA LEU A 27 6.53 -1.85 -1.27
C LEU A 27 7.10 -1.97 -2.71
N GLY A 28 7.87 -0.98 -3.14
CA GLY A 28 8.39 -0.91 -4.51
C GLY A 28 7.39 -0.43 -5.56
N GLY A 29 6.12 -0.24 -5.19
CA GLY A 29 5.10 0.34 -6.06
C GLY A 29 5.24 1.84 -6.23
N THR A 30 4.61 2.37 -7.29
CA THR A 30 4.56 3.79 -7.63
C THR A 30 3.14 4.19 -8.04
N THR A 31 2.93 5.45 -8.40
CA THR A 31 1.68 5.94 -8.98
C THR A 31 1.23 5.09 -10.17
N ARG A 32 2.17 4.53 -10.95
CA ARG A 32 1.88 3.69 -12.12
C ARG A 32 1.19 2.36 -11.78
N TYR A 33 1.26 1.90 -10.53
CA TYR A 33 0.48 0.74 -10.09
C TYR A 33 -1.03 0.97 -10.25
N TRP A 34 -1.47 2.21 -10.09
CA TRP A 34 -2.87 2.61 -10.11
C TRP A 34 -3.34 3.20 -11.43
N SER A 35 -2.45 3.94 -12.13
CA SER A 35 -2.79 4.80 -13.26
C SER A 35 -3.53 4.10 -14.40
N HIS A 36 -3.27 2.81 -14.61
CA HIS A 36 -3.94 2.03 -15.66
C HIS A 36 -5.42 1.74 -15.39
N GLY A 37 -5.87 1.81 -14.14
CA GLY A 37 -7.22 1.41 -13.76
C GLY A 37 -8.13 2.58 -13.35
N ILE A 38 -7.59 3.70 -12.90
CA ILE A 38 -8.37 4.75 -12.20
C ILE A 38 -9.26 5.63 -13.08
N GLY A 39 -9.19 5.51 -14.40
CA GLY A 39 -9.94 6.36 -15.33
C GLY A 39 -11.41 6.55 -14.96
N PRO A 40 -12.18 5.48 -14.74
CA PRO A 40 -13.60 5.59 -14.38
C PRO A 40 -13.88 6.35 -13.08
N LEU A 41 -12.98 6.27 -12.08
CA LEU A 41 -13.09 7.08 -10.86
C LEU A 41 -12.74 8.54 -11.13
N ALA A 42 -11.73 8.82 -11.94
CA ALA A 42 -11.29 10.16 -12.26
C ALA A 42 -12.32 10.98 -13.08
N GLU A 43 -13.25 10.30 -13.76
CA GLU A 43 -14.37 10.97 -14.41
C GLU A 43 -15.38 11.56 -13.41
N ARG A 44 -15.43 11.05 -12.17
CA ARG A 44 -16.44 11.42 -11.16
C ARG A 44 -15.86 12.02 -9.90
N HIS A 45 -14.62 11.71 -9.59
CA HIS A 45 -13.94 12.07 -8.35
C HIS A 45 -12.60 12.73 -8.62
N ARG A 46 -12.08 13.45 -7.64
CA ARG A 46 -10.68 13.84 -7.64
C ARG A 46 -9.85 12.66 -7.15
N VAL A 47 -8.98 12.14 -7.99
CA VAL A 47 -8.07 11.03 -7.66
C VAL A 47 -6.67 11.56 -7.47
N VAL A 48 -6.03 11.16 -6.37
CA VAL A 48 -4.67 11.55 -5.99
C VAL A 48 -3.82 10.30 -5.86
N LEU A 49 -2.76 10.19 -6.66
CA LEU A 49 -1.81 9.09 -6.60
C LEU A 49 -0.52 9.59 -5.94
N VAL A 50 0.06 8.81 -5.04
CA VAL A 50 1.24 9.22 -4.26
C VAL A 50 2.35 8.18 -4.41
N ASP A 51 3.57 8.62 -4.70
CA ASP A 51 4.77 7.80 -4.48
C ASP A 51 5.24 7.98 -3.03
N LEU A 52 5.43 6.87 -2.32
CA LEU A 52 5.92 6.91 -0.95
C LEU A 52 7.36 7.41 -0.85
N LEU A 53 7.73 8.02 0.27
CA LEU A 53 9.12 8.39 0.56
C LEU A 53 10.04 7.18 0.35
N GLY A 54 11.10 7.36 -0.43
CA GLY A 54 12.06 6.29 -0.72
C GLY A 54 11.74 5.47 -1.97
N PHE A 55 10.59 5.72 -2.64
CA PHE A 55 10.10 4.96 -3.79
C PHE A 55 9.75 5.89 -4.96
N GLY A 56 9.66 5.32 -6.16
CA GLY A 56 9.22 6.01 -7.36
C GLY A 56 10.00 7.28 -7.67
N ALA A 57 9.28 8.36 -7.94
CA ALA A 57 9.83 9.70 -8.15
C ALA A 57 10.00 10.50 -6.84
N SER A 58 9.46 10.00 -5.70
CA SER A 58 9.63 10.64 -4.40
C SER A 58 11.08 10.66 -3.91
N PRO A 59 11.44 11.60 -3.02
CA PRO A 59 12.77 11.70 -2.43
C PRO A 59 13.22 10.42 -1.73
N LYS A 60 14.55 10.15 -1.77
CA LYS A 60 15.16 8.96 -1.19
C LYS A 60 16.26 9.32 -0.17
N PRO A 61 15.91 10.06 0.90
CA PRO A 61 16.89 10.51 1.88
C PRO A 61 17.54 9.34 2.62
N TRP A 62 18.74 9.58 3.16
CA TRP A 62 19.40 8.63 4.02
C TRP A 62 18.81 8.69 5.44
N THR A 63 17.70 7.99 5.65
CA THR A 63 16.93 7.99 6.90
C THR A 63 16.43 6.60 7.24
N ARG A 64 15.82 6.44 8.43
CA ARG A 64 15.00 5.29 8.79
C ARG A 64 13.59 5.53 8.23
N TYR A 65 13.07 4.57 7.50
CA TYR A 65 11.74 4.63 6.88
C TYR A 65 10.73 3.96 7.83
N SER A 66 10.52 4.59 9.00
CA SER A 66 9.53 4.14 9.97
C SER A 66 8.11 4.56 9.57
N VAL A 67 7.11 4.01 10.27
CA VAL A 67 5.70 4.43 10.11
C VAL A 67 5.56 5.93 10.33
N GLU A 68 6.16 6.48 11.40
CA GLU A 68 6.09 7.91 11.72
C GLU A 68 6.69 8.77 10.62
N ARG A 69 7.82 8.31 10.04
CA ARG A 69 8.47 9.06 8.95
C ARG A 69 7.62 9.06 7.70
N HIS A 70 7.05 7.92 7.30
CA HIS A 70 6.14 7.85 6.16
C HIS A 70 4.90 8.70 6.36
N VAL A 71 4.27 8.60 7.54
CA VAL A 71 3.05 9.36 7.85
C VAL A 71 3.32 10.87 7.89
N ALA A 72 4.45 11.31 8.41
CA ALA A 72 4.81 12.74 8.41
C ALA A 72 4.97 13.31 6.98
N GLU A 73 5.50 12.52 6.06
CA GLU A 73 5.62 12.94 4.65
C GLU A 73 4.26 12.91 3.93
N LEU A 74 3.42 11.90 4.23
CA LEU A 74 2.04 11.84 3.74
C LEU A 74 1.22 13.04 4.27
N ASP A 75 1.38 13.38 5.56
CA ASP A 75 0.73 14.55 6.16
C ASP A 75 1.08 15.84 5.41
N ALA A 76 2.38 16.05 5.17
CA ALA A 76 2.83 17.22 4.40
C ALA A 76 2.25 17.27 2.97
N ALA A 77 2.04 16.10 2.34
CA ALA A 77 1.51 16.00 0.99
C ALA A 77 -0.02 16.14 0.92
N LEU A 78 -0.74 15.68 1.95
CA LEU A 78 -2.19 15.56 1.97
C LEU A 78 -2.89 16.61 2.85
N ALA A 79 -2.14 17.43 3.61
CA ALA A 79 -2.69 18.40 4.58
C ALA A 79 -3.65 19.41 3.96
N SER A 80 -3.49 19.76 2.69
CA SER A 80 -4.36 20.71 1.98
C SER A 80 -5.65 20.08 1.44
N LEU A 81 -5.75 18.75 1.47
CA LEU A 81 -6.95 18.05 1.05
C LEU A 81 -7.98 18.09 2.19
N GLY A 82 -9.25 18.28 1.84
CA GLY A 82 -10.36 18.16 2.78
C GLY A 82 -10.58 16.71 3.25
N ALA A 83 -11.82 16.33 3.37
CA ALA A 83 -12.18 14.93 3.65
C ALA A 83 -11.75 14.03 2.48
N ILE A 84 -11.18 12.87 2.81
CA ILE A 84 -10.65 11.93 1.83
C ILE A 84 -11.13 10.50 2.07
N THR A 85 -11.22 9.74 0.98
CA THR A 85 -11.16 8.28 0.99
C THR A 85 -9.72 7.86 0.77
N LEU A 86 -9.17 7.05 1.65
CA LEU A 86 -7.78 6.63 1.59
C LEU A 86 -7.68 5.16 1.18
N VAL A 87 -7.07 4.88 0.05
CA VAL A 87 -6.89 3.54 -0.53
C VAL A 87 -5.43 3.15 -0.43
N GLY A 88 -5.12 2.05 0.24
CA GLY A 88 -3.77 1.52 0.35
C GLY A 88 -3.66 0.09 -0.17
N HIS A 89 -2.55 -0.22 -0.87
CA HIS A 89 -2.20 -1.58 -1.25
C HIS A 89 -1.00 -2.08 -0.45
N SER A 90 -1.07 -3.29 0.10
CA SER A 90 0.04 -3.95 0.77
C SER A 90 0.66 -3.06 1.87
N LEU A 91 1.95 -2.72 1.81
CA LEU A 91 2.59 -1.75 2.71
C LEU A 91 1.82 -0.42 2.78
N GLY A 92 1.28 0.05 1.65
CA GLY A 92 0.45 1.25 1.60
C GLY A 92 -0.83 1.15 2.42
N ALA A 93 -1.41 -0.06 2.56
CA ALA A 93 -2.58 -0.28 3.41
C ALA A 93 -2.24 -0.08 4.90
N LEU A 94 -1.08 -0.55 5.35
CA LEU A 94 -0.61 -0.34 6.72
C LEU A 94 -0.34 1.14 7.01
N LEU A 95 0.23 1.86 6.05
CA LEU A 95 0.46 3.30 6.18
C LEU A 95 -0.85 4.10 6.11
N ALA A 96 -1.84 3.63 5.35
CA ALA A 96 -3.17 4.22 5.32
C ALA A 96 -3.86 4.11 6.68
N ILE A 97 -3.76 2.96 7.36
CA ILE A 97 -4.24 2.79 8.73
C ILE A 97 -3.54 3.77 9.67
N ALA A 98 -2.20 3.84 9.60
CA ALA A 98 -1.41 4.72 10.45
C ALA A 98 -1.73 6.20 10.24
N TYR A 99 -2.00 6.60 8.99
CA TYR A 99 -2.45 7.95 8.65
C TYR A 99 -3.85 8.22 9.20
N ALA A 100 -4.82 7.32 8.94
CA ALA A 100 -6.19 7.48 9.39
C ALA A 100 -6.30 7.58 10.93
N ALA A 101 -5.49 6.80 11.66
CA ALA A 101 -5.45 6.85 13.12
C ALA A 101 -5.02 8.22 13.68
N ARG A 102 -4.20 8.98 12.92
CA ARG A 102 -3.75 10.33 13.28
C ARG A 102 -4.66 11.44 12.75
N HIS A 103 -5.35 11.20 11.65
CA HIS A 103 -6.17 12.18 10.92
C HIS A 103 -7.64 11.75 10.83
N ARG A 104 -8.22 11.37 11.98
CA ARG A 104 -9.58 10.79 12.11
C ARG A 104 -10.70 11.65 11.52
N ASN A 105 -10.53 12.97 11.53
CA ASN A 105 -11.51 13.91 11.00
C ASN A 105 -11.36 14.14 9.47
N GLN A 106 -10.26 13.68 8.88
CA GLN A 106 -9.98 13.82 7.46
C GLN A 106 -10.31 12.55 6.67
N VAL A 107 -10.08 11.37 7.26
CA VAL A 107 -10.30 10.09 6.58
C VAL A 107 -11.72 9.59 6.85
N GLU A 108 -12.62 9.78 5.88
CA GLU A 108 -13.99 9.30 5.95
C GLU A 108 -14.07 7.80 5.68
N ASN A 109 -13.35 7.33 4.65
CA ASN A 109 -13.32 5.94 4.25
C ASN A 109 -11.90 5.43 4.13
N LEU A 110 -11.69 4.17 4.50
CA LEU A 110 -10.40 3.48 4.45
C LEU A 110 -10.56 2.18 3.64
N VAL A 111 -9.81 2.07 2.55
CA VAL A 111 -9.81 0.88 1.69
C VAL A 111 -8.44 0.21 1.74
N LEU A 112 -8.42 -1.06 2.15
CA LEU A 112 -7.23 -1.86 2.40
C LEU A 112 -7.18 -3.01 1.40
N ILE A 113 -6.29 -2.93 0.40
CA ILE A 113 -6.17 -3.94 -0.65
C ILE A 113 -4.92 -4.79 -0.41
N GLY A 114 -5.06 -6.12 -0.35
CA GLY A 114 -3.93 -7.03 -0.14
C GLY A 114 -3.09 -6.68 1.09
N MET A 115 -3.72 -6.28 2.18
CA MET A 115 -3.02 -5.83 3.39
C MET A 115 -2.27 -6.99 4.05
N PRO A 116 -0.94 -6.90 4.30
CA PRO A 116 -0.21 -7.92 5.02
C PRO A 116 -0.50 -7.84 6.52
N TYR A 117 -1.04 -8.93 7.05
CA TYR A 117 -1.26 -9.08 8.49
C TYR A 117 -0.81 -10.45 8.96
N PHE A 118 0.11 -10.50 9.92
CA PHE A 118 0.70 -11.73 10.44
C PHE A 118 0.48 -11.91 11.94
N GLY A 119 0.00 -10.87 12.63
CA GLY A 119 -0.17 -10.85 14.06
C GLY A 119 1.12 -10.53 14.84
N SER A 120 2.29 -11.02 14.42
CA SER A 120 3.61 -10.68 15.01
C SER A 120 4.75 -10.85 14.01
N GLU A 121 5.93 -10.27 14.33
CA GLU A 121 7.16 -10.43 13.53
C GLU A 121 7.57 -11.91 13.44
N GLU A 122 7.46 -12.67 14.54
CA GLU A 122 7.78 -14.11 14.56
C GLU A 122 6.81 -14.93 13.69
N ALA A 123 5.53 -14.57 13.70
CA ALA A 123 4.52 -15.21 12.85
C ALA A 123 4.77 -14.91 11.36
N ALA A 124 5.16 -13.67 11.02
CA ALA A 124 5.58 -13.31 9.67
C ALA A 124 6.76 -14.16 9.20
N TYR A 125 7.82 -14.29 10.02
CA TYR A 125 8.98 -15.10 9.66
C TYR A 125 8.64 -16.58 9.52
N ARG A 126 7.79 -17.12 10.40
CA ARG A 126 7.32 -18.50 10.32
C ARG A 126 6.54 -18.74 9.02
N TYR A 127 5.65 -17.82 8.67
CA TYR A 127 4.89 -17.90 7.43
C TYR A 127 5.79 -17.84 6.20
N LEU A 128 6.68 -16.86 6.13
CA LEU A 128 7.62 -16.69 5.00
C LEU A 128 8.57 -17.87 4.81
N ARG A 129 8.94 -18.55 5.90
CA ARG A 129 9.80 -19.76 5.86
C ARG A 129 9.02 -21.06 5.66
N SER A 130 7.69 -21.04 5.64
CA SER A 130 6.86 -22.25 5.51
C SER A 130 6.91 -22.91 4.13
N GLY A 131 7.54 -22.27 3.14
CA GLY A 131 7.57 -22.72 1.75
C GLY A 131 6.36 -22.28 0.90
N LYS A 132 5.36 -21.65 1.49
CA LYS A 132 4.20 -21.10 0.78
C LYS A 132 4.59 -19.93 -0.11
N VAL A 133 5.48 -19.06 0.37
CA VAL A 133 6.01 -17.90 -0.37
C VAL A 133 7.27 -18.32 -1.10
N LYS A 134 7.27 -18.21 -2.43
CA LYS A 134 8.47 -18.50 -3.23
C LYS A 134 9.61 -17.55 -2.81
N TRP A 135 10.76 -18.14 -2.40
CA TRP A 135 11.91 -17.40 -1.87
C TRP A 135 11.62 -16.59 -0.59
N GLY A 136 10.53 -16.89 0.13
CA GLY A 136 10.10 -16.18 1.33
C GLY A 136 11.18 -16.06 2.41
N PHE A 137 12.09 -17.06 2.52
CA PHE A 137 13.21 -17.03 3.47
C PHE A 137 14.14 -15.82 3.26
N LEU A 138 14.25 -15.29 2.04
CA LEU A 138 15.07 -14.09 1.76
C LEU A 138 14.53 -12.89 2.53
N TYR A 139 13.22 -12.75 2.63
CA TYR A 139 12.55 -11.62 3.30
C TYR A 139 12.64 -11.68 4.83
N THR A 140 13.21 -12.75 5.39
CA THR A 140 13.45 -12.89 6.83
C THR A 140 14.88 -12.54 7.25
N ASN A 141 15.71 -12.08 6.31
CA ASN A 141 17.09 -11.69 6.55
C ASN A 141 17.42 -10.37 5.86
N VAL A 142 17.70 -9.34 6.64
CA VAL A 142 17.93 -7.98 6.15
C VAL A 142 19.12 -7.89 5.16
N LEU A 143 20.17 -8.68 5.37
CA LEU A 143 21.33 -8.69 4.47
C LEU A 143 20.98 -9.30 3.11
N LEU A 144 20.17 -10.37 3.10
CA LEU A 144 19.73 -10.99 1.86
C LEU A 144 18.80 -10.07 1.07
N VAL A 145 17.85 -9.40 1.73
CA VAL A 145 17.00 -8.39 1.08
C VAL A 145 17.83 -7.24 0.54
N MET A 146 18.78 -6.73 1.32
CA MET A 146 19.69 -5.67 0.87
C MET A 146 20.48 -6.08 -0.38
N ILE A 147 21.10 -7.26 -0.37
CA ILE A 147 21.84 -7.79 -1.52
C ILE A 147 20.91 -7.96 -2.73
N ALA A 148 19.73 -8.56 -2.54
CA ALA A 148 18.75 -8.72 -3.60
C ALA A 148 18.34 -7.37 -4.21
N CYS A 149 18.05 -6.35 -3.38
CA CYS A 149 17.72 -5.00 -3.84
C CYS A 149 18.87 -4.37 -4.66
N ILE A 150 20.11 -4.50 -4.20
CA ILE A 150 21.29 -3.94 -4.90
C ILE A 150 21.48 -4.64 -6.24
N LEU A 151 21.43 -5.97 -6.26
CA LEU A 151 21.60 -6.76 -7.49
C LEU A 151 20.47 -6.49 -8.48
N THR A 152 19.23 -6.52 -8.02
CA THR A 152 18.07 -6.26 -8.88
C THR A 152 18.16 -4.85 -9.48
N ARG A 153 18.45 -3.83 -8.67
CA ARG A 153 18.52 -2.46 -9.14
C ARG A 153 19.69 -2.19 -10.09
N ARG A 154 20.88 -2.74 -9.79
CA ARG A 154 22.11 -2.37 -10.53
C ARG A 154 22.45 -3.32 -11.67
N VAL A 155 22.03 -4.57 -11.57
CA VAL A 155 22.44 -5.62 -12.53
C VAL A 155 21.26 -6.18 -13.32
N PHE A 156 20.16 -6.56 -12.64
CA PHE A 156 19.08 -7.32 -13.26
C PHE A 156 17.80 -6.51 -13.48
N GLY A 157 17.75 -5.23 -13.09
CA GLY A 157 16.53 -4.43 -13.17
C GLY A 157 15.91 -4.32 -14.56
N TRP A 158 16.75 -4.27 -15.59
CA TRP A 158 16.33 -4.25 -16.99
C TRP A 158 15.63 -5.54 -17.44
N LEU A 159 15.83 -6.65 -16.73
CA LEU A 159 15.18 -7.94 -17.01
C LEU A 159 13.77 -8.03 -16.41
N LEU A 160 13.45 -7.23 -15.39
CA LEU A 160 12.18 -7.34 -14.65
C LEU A 160 10.95 -7.29 -15.56
N PRO A 161 10.85 -6.38 -16.56
CA PRO A 161 9.69 -6.33 -17.44
C PRO A 161 9.52 -7.59 -18.31
N TYR A 162 10.58 -8.36 -18.49
CA TYR A 162 10.56 -9.60 -19.26
C TYR A 162 10.27 -10.84 -18.38
N VAL A 163 10.63 -10.77 -17.10
CA VAL A 163 10.43 -11.85 -16.12
C VAL A 163 9.07 -11.72 -15.43
N ARG A 164 8.68 -10.51 -15.05
CA ARG A 164 7.41 -10.19 -14.38
C ARG A 164 6.34 -9.85 -15.41
N ARG A 165 6.01 -10.84 -16.24
CA ARG A 165 4.95 -10.73 -17.25
C ARG A 165 3.54 -10.81 -16.66
N ASP A 166 3.45 -11.11 -15.39
CA ASP A 166 2.24 -11.18 -14.58
C ASP A 166 1.68 -9.81 -14.22
N ILE A 167 2.46 -8.74 -14.34
CA ILE A 167 2.09 -7.36 -14.08
C ILE A 167 2.38 -6.46 -15.29
N PRO A 168 1.74 -5.29 -15.42
CA PRO A 168 2.04 -4.33 -16.49
C PRO A 168 3.52 -3.99 -16.54
N ARG A 169 4.04 -3.79 -17.75
CA ARG A 169 5.47 -3.55 -17.99
C ARG A 169 5.99 -2.36 -17.19
N GLU A 170 5.22 -1.28 -17.15
CA GLU A 170 5.58 -0.05 -16.47
C GLU A 170 5.68 -0.24 -14.95
N VAL A 171 4.79 -1.07 -14.39
CA VAL A 171 4.84 -1.44 -12.97
C VAL A 171 6.09 -2.27 -12.68
N ALA A 172 6.43 -3.22 -13.57
CA ALA A 172 7.64 -4.02 -13.45
C ALA A 172 8.92 -3.18 -13.52
N GLU A 173 8.97 -2.19 -14.43
CA GLU A 173 10.08 -1.22 -14.53
C GLU A 173 10.26 -0.40 -13.26
N ASP A 174 9.18 -0.11 -12.55
CA ASP A 174 9.19 0.72 -11.36
C ASP A 174 9.63 -0.03 -10.09
N LEU A 175 9.59 -1.36 -10.10
CA LEU A 175 10.01 -2.18 -8.95
C LEU A 175 11.47 -1.96 -8.51
N VAL A 176 12.30 -1.29 -9.31
CA VAL A 176 13.68 -0.93 -8.97
C VAL A 176 13.86 0.54 -8.58
N LYS A 177 12.80 1.34 -8.59
CA LYS A 177 12.84 2.77 -8.26
C LYS A 177 12.83 3.03 -6.74
N HIS A 178 13.66 2.27 -6.00
CA HIS A 178 13.83 2.41 -4.56
C HIS A 178 15.31 2.24 -4.18
N THR A 179 15.65 2.50 -2.92
CA THR A 179 16.96 2.18 -2.36
C THR A 179 16.87 0.89 -1.53
N TRP A 180 17.98 0.18 -1.34
CA TRP A 180 18.00 -0.95 -0.42
C TRP A 180 17.54 -0.55 0.98
N ARG A 181 17.90 0.68 1.41
CA ARG A 181 17.54 1.21 2.72
C ARG A 181 16.03 1.47 2.83
N SER A 182 15.41 2.11 1.83
CA SER A 182 13.97 2.35 1.86
C SER A 182 13.20 1.03 1.85
N SER A 183 13.61 0.07 1.03
CA SER A 183 12.98 -1.24 0.95
C SER A 183 13.11 -2.03 2.26
N THR A 184 14.34 -2.22 2.77
CA THR A 184 14.55 -3.00 4.00
C THR A 184 13.94 -2.32 5.21
N SER A 185 14.14 -1.00 5.38
CA SER A 185 13.60 -0.28 6.53
C SER A 185 12.07 -0.31 6.54
N SER A 186 11.40 -0.02 5.40
CA SER A 186 9.94 -0.07 5.34
C SER A 186 9.40 -1.48 5.56
N LEU A 187 10.08 -2.52 5.06
CA LEU A 187 9.67 -3.91 5.29
C LEU A 187 9.68 -4.25 6.79
N TRP A 188 10.76 -3.93 7.49
CA TRP A 188 10.87 -4.25 8.92
C TRP A 188 10.01 -3.37 9.80
N GLU A 189 10.03 -2.05 9.58
CA GLU A 189 9.36 -1.10 10.47
C GLU A 189 7.85 -1.06 10.26
N VAL A 190 7.39 -1.23 8.99
CA VAL A 190 5.98 -1.10 8.65
C VAL A 190 5.32 -2.48 8.54
N VAL A 191 5.90 -3.41 7.76
CA VAL A 191 5.20 -4.68 7.48
C VAL A 191 5.29 -5.66 8.66
N TYR A 192 6.45 -5.74 9.34
CA TYR A 192 6.63 -6.75 10.39
C TYR A 192 6.35 -6.25 11.80
N ARG A 193 6.60 -4.97 12.10
CA ARG A 193 6.57 -4.45 13.47
C ARG A 193 5.39 -3.55 13.80
N TYR A 194 4.72 -3.01 12.78
CA TYR A 194 3.59 -2.12 13.02
C TYR A 194 2.35 -2.92 13.44
N ASP A 195 1.76 -2.56 14.56
CA ASP A 195 0.55 -3.19 15.09
C ASP A 195 -0.71 -2.56 14.47
N ALA A 196 -0.95 -2.91 13.21
CA ALA A 196 -2.08 -2.41 12.45
C ALA A 196 -3.44 -2.78 13.06
N ALA A 197 -3.56 -3.96 13.66
CA ALA A 197 -4.81 -4.41 14.28
C ALA A 197 -5.20 -3.54 15.48
N ASN A 198 -4.23 -3.17 16.31
CA ASN A 198 -4.48 -2.28 17.44
C ASN A 198 -4.88 -0.86 17.00
N GLU A 199 -4.26 -0.36 15.93
CA GLU A 199 -4.63 0.95 15.37
C GLU A 199 -6.00 0.93 14.68
N LEU A 200 -6.36 -0.13 13.96
CA LEU A 200 -7.68 -0.31 13.37
C LEU A 200 -8.79 -0.24 14.45
N ARG A 201 -8.58 -0.93 15.58
CA ARG A 201 -9.54 -0.89 16.72
C ARG A 201 -9.70 0.49 17.33
N ARG A 202 -8.74 1.39 17.12
CA ARG A 202 -8.78 2.78 17.63
C ARG A 202 -9.33 3.78 16.63
N LEU A 203 -9.65 3.37 15.41
CA LEU A 203 -10.25 4.26 14.43
C LEU A 203 -11.63 4.73 14.89
N SER A 204 -12.08 5.85 14.33
CA SER A 204 -13.42 6.35 14.58
C SER A 204 -14.46 5.36 14.07
N GLU A 205 -15.54 5.16 14.84
CA GLU A 205 -16.71 4.40 14.37
C GLU A 205 -17.35 5.01 13.13
N GLN A 206 -17.04 6.27 12.83
CA GLN A 206 -17.52 6.97 11.62
C GLN A 206 -16.68 6.63 10.38
N THR A 207 -15.45 6.12 10.54
CA THR A 207 -14.62 5.72 9.41
C THR A 207 -15.09 4.38 8.87
N GLN A 208 -15.59 4.34 7.65
CA GLN A 208 -15.97 3.10 6.99
C GLN A 208 -14.72 2.36 6.50
N ILE A 209 -14.63 1.06 6.78
CA ILE A 209 -13.48 0.23 6.45
C ILE A 209 -13.89 -0.83 5.44
N LEU A 210 -13.24 -0.82 4.27
CA LEU A 210 -13.38 -1.81 3.22
C LEU A 210 -12.06 -2.55 3.06
N MET A 211 -12.07 -3.87 3.22
CA MET A 211 -10.94 -4.74 2.93
C MET A 211 -11.19 -5.50 1.64
N ILE A 212 -10.25 -5.49 0.70
CA ILE A 212 -10.32 -6.25 -0.57
C ILE A 212 -9.12 -7.18 -0.62
N HIS A 213 -9.35 -8.49 -0.69
CA HIS A 213 -8.26 -9.46 -0.59
C HIS A 213 -8.44 -10.66 -1.50
N GLY A 214 -7.36 -11.08 -2.16
CA GLY A 214 -7.33 -12.30 -2.95
C GLY A 214 -7.22 -13.54 -2.05
N GLN A 215 -8.01 -14.57 -2.32
CA GLN A 215 -7.98 -15.80 -1.52
C GLN A 215 -6.69 -16.59 -1.73
N ASP A 216 -6.05 -16.45 -2.90
CA ASP A 216 -4.79 -17.10 -3.27
C ASP A 216 -3.56 -16.20 -3.02
N ASP A 217 -3.70 -15.18 -2.16
CA ASP A 217 -2.58 -14.32 -1.78
C ASP A 217 -1.54 -15.13 -0.97
N ASP A 218 -0.40 -15.41 -1.58
CA ASP A 218 0.71 -16.13 -0.97
C ASP A 218 1.66 -15.22 -0.17
N ILE A 219 1.55 -13.89 -0.31
CA ILE A 219 2.37 -12.90 0.37
C ILE A 219 1.72 -12.44 1.67
N ALA A 220 0.42 -12.14 1.62
CA ALA A 220 -0.38 -11.70 2.76
C ALA A 220 -1.49 -12.75 3.03
N PRO A 221 -1.36 -13.59 4.07
CA PRO A 221 -2.23 -14.75 4.23
C PRO A 221 -3.70 -14.36 4.45
N PHE A 222 -4.57 -14.78 3.51
CA PHE A 222 -5.99 -14.48 3.50
C PHE A 222 -6.69 -14.82 4.83
N ALA A 223 -6.37 -15.99 5.42
CA ALA A 223 -7.00 -16.42 6.67
C ALA A 223 -6.78 -15.43 7.84
N ALA A 224 -5.62 -14.76 7.88
CA ALA A 224 -5.34 -13.76 8.91
C ALA A 224 -6.15 -12.46 8.70
N ILE A 225 -6.36 -12.07 7.45
CA ILE A 225 -7.20 -10.91 7.11
C ILE A 225 -8.67 -11.20 7.39
N LYS A 226 -9.14 -12.40 7.07
CA LYS A 226 -10.52 -12.82 7.39
C LYS A 226 -10.78 -12.76 8.90
N GLN A 227 -9.87 -13.32 9.70
CA GLN A 227 -9.96 -13.23 11.14
C GLN A 227 -9.98 -11.77 11.63
N LEU A 228 -9.09 -10.93 11.10
CA LEU A 228 -9.03 -9.51 11.47
C LEU A 228 -10.32 -8.76 11.11
N ALA A 229 -10.90 -9.04 9.94
CA ALA A 229 -12.16 -8.45 9.52
C ALA A 229 -13.33 -8.87 10.42
N ASP A 230 -13.38 -10.15 10.80
CA ASP A 230 -14.39 -10.68 11.75
C ASP A 230 -14.27 -10.03 13.15
N GLU A 231 -13.05 -9.66 13.56
CA GLU A 231 -12.76 -9.00 14.85
C GLU A 231 -12.95 -7.47 14.80
N GLN A 232 -13.09 -6.87 13.59
CA GLN A 232 -13.19 -5.41 13.41
C GLN A 232 -14.65 -5.00 13.12
N PRO A 233 -15.40 -4.47 14.11
CA PRO A 233 -16.75 -4.00 13.90
C PRO A 233 -16.83 -2.90 12.84
N GLY A 234 -17.81 -2.99 11.94
CA GLY A 234 -18.03 -2.00 10.89
C GLY A 234 -17.10 -2.12 9.68
N SER A 235 -16.24 -3.15 9.62
CA SER A 235 -15.50 -3.45 8.41
C SER A 235 -16.31 -4.36 7.48
N THR A 236 -16.05 -4.19 6.16
CA THR A 236 -16.55 -5.09 5.12
C THR A 236 -15.36 -5.76 4.45
N LEU A 237 -15.39 -7.08 4.28
CA LEU A 237 -14.37 -7.84 3.54
C LEU A 237 -14.94 -8.30 2.21
N ILE A 238 -14.29 -7.93 1.12
CA ILE A 238 -14.52 -8.46 -0.22
C ILE A 238 -13.47 -9.55 -0.49
N GLU A 239 -13.93 -10.77 -0.54
CA GLU A 239 -13.12 -11.95 -0.83
C GLU A 239 -13.09 -12.17 -2.34
N LEU A 240 -11.90 -12.17 -2.94
CA LEU A 240 -11.74 -12.36 -4.39
C LEU A 240 -11.13 -13.73 -4.67
N ASP A 241 -11.97 -14.64 -5.14
CA ASP A 241 -11.59 -16.03 -5.45
C ASP A 241 -10.56 -16.10 -6.59
N GLY A 242 -9.56 -16.96 -6.44
CA GLY A 242 -8.50 -17.18 -7.44
C GLY A 242 -7.56 -16.00 -7.65
N LEU A 243 -7.62 -14.93 -6.84
CA LEU A 243 -6.75 -13.78 -6.99
C LEU A 243 -5.57 -13.79 -6.00
N ASP A 244 -4.45 -13.33 -6.53
CA ASP A 244 -3.17 -13.18 -5.82
C ASP A 244 -3.07 -11.87 -5.02
N HIS A 245 -1.84 -11.49 -4.63
CA HIS A 245 -1.52 -10.27 -3.87
C HIS A 245 -1.85 -8.95 -4.59
N HIS A 246 -2.21 -8.99 -5.87
CA HIS A 246 -2.43 -7.79 -6.69
C HIS A 246 -3.87 -7.70 -7.25
N PRO A 247 -4.93 -7.72 -6.43
CA PRO A 247 -6.31 -7.68 -6.91
C PRO A 247 -6.60 -6.53 -7.87
N PHE A 248 -6.06 -5.34 -7.57
CA PHE A 248 -6.25 -4.17 -8.41
C PHE A 248 -5.66 -4.32 -9.81
N LEU A 249 -4.51 -4.99 -9.95
CA LEU A 249 -3.92 -5.23 -11.28
C LEU A 249 -4.64 -6.34 -12.06
N ARG A 250 -5.30 -7.28 -11.36
CA ARG A 250 -6.01 -8.41 -11.98
C ARG A 250 -7.44 -8.02 -12.40
N THR A 251 -8.13 -7.34 -11.49
CA THR A 251 -9.55 -6.97 -11.65
C THR A 251 -9.78 -5.51 -11.23
N PRO A 252 -9.19 -4.52 -11.93
CA PRO A 252 -9.32 -3.11 -11.56
C PRO A 252 -10.78 -2.67 -11.48
N HIS A 253 -11.60 -3.08 -12.45
CA HIS A 253 -13.02 -2.73 -12.48
C HIS A 253 -13.76 -3.18 -11.20
N THR A 254 -13.55 -4.42 -10.75
CA THR A 254 -14.16 -4.93 -9.53
C THR A 254 -13.74 -4.10 -8.30
N CYS A 255 -12.44 -3.86 -8.15
CA CYS A 255 -11.95 -3.03 -7.05
C CYS A 255 -12.55 -1.62 -7.09
N LEU A 256 -12.58 -1.00 -8.27
CA LEU A 256 -13.10 0.35 -8.44
C LEU A 256 -14.62 0.43 -8.16
N THR A 257 -15.39 -0.56 -8.54
CA THR A 257 -16.84 -0.62 -8.25
C THR A 257 -17.08 -0.58 -6.73
N HIS A 258 -16.35 -1.38 -5.96
CA HIS A 258 -16.47 -1.36 -4.50
C HIS A 258 -16.00 -0.05 -3.87
N ILE A 259 -14.89 0.53 -4.37
CA ILE A 259 -14.40 1.83 -3.91
C ILE A 259 -15.43 2.92 -4.19
N ASP A 260 -15.97 2.95 -5.38
CA ASP A 260 -16.94 3.95 -5.81
C ASP A 260 -18.26 3.86 -5.02
N SER A 261 -18.77 2.64 -4.82
CA SER A 261 -19.95 2.43 -3.97
C SER A 261 -19.73 2.96 -2.54
N LEU A 262 -18.55 2.70 -1.97
CA LEU A 262 -18.20 3.20 -0.65
C LEU A 262 -18.16 4.75 -0.61
N VAL A 263 -17.55 5.38 -1.62
CA VAL A 263 -17.41 6.86 -1.73
C VAL A 263 -18.76 7.53 -1.95
N SER A 264 -19.64 6.89 -2.75
CA SER A 264 -20.99 7.39 -3.05
C SER A 264 -21.99 7.19 -1.91
N GLY A 265 -21.63 6.40 -0.88
CA GLY A 265 -22.53 6.07 0.21
C GLY A 265 -23.57 4.99 -0.15
N ASP A 266 -23.43 4.36 -1.29
CA ASP A 266 -24.22 3.21 -1.70
C ASP A 266 -23.68 1.99 -0.92
N ARG A 267 -24.48 1.42 -0.03
CA ARG A 267 -24.06 0.19 0.67
C ARG A 267 -23.88 -0.93 -0.35
N PRO A 268 -22.75 -1.65 -0.32
CA PRO A 268 -22.50 -2.78 -1.20
C PRO A 268 -23.50 -3.92 -0.99
#